data_234e83a87537d1dc01e463fe500a05d3
#
_entry.id   234e83a87537d1dc01e463fe500a05d3
#
_cell.length_a   1.000
_cell.length_b   1.000
_cell.length_c   1.000
_cell.angle_alpha   90.00
_cell.angle_beta   90.00
_cell.angle_gamma   90.00
#
_symmetry.space_group_name_H-M   'P 1'
#
loop_
_entity.id
_entity.type
_entity.pdbx_description
1 polymer ?
#
loop_
_entity_poly.entity_id
_entity_poly.type
_entity_poly.pdbx_seq_one_letter_code
_entity_poly.pdbx_strand_id
1 'polypeptide(L)'
;MQKYAIERYEKIKDPLGERLVSGSDDLTMFMWQPKQGTKQIARLTGHQGIINHVAFSPDGFYLISASFDKSIKLWDGRSGKFLCLFRGHVQSVYQVAWSADSRMFVSASKDSTLKLWDLEKRKLMFDLPGHADEVYAVDWSPDGEKVASGSKDRMLRIWRN
;
A
#
# COMPACT_ATOMS: atom_id res chain seq x y z
N MET A 1 -0.04 7.50 18.76
CA MET A 1 0.33 6.53 17.70
C MET A 1 1.50 7.00 16.84
N GLN A 2 1.51 8.23 16.35
CA GLN A 2 2.63 8.78 15.55
C GLN A 2 3.98 8.74 16.30
N LYS A 3 4.01 9.08 17.59
CA LYS A 3 5.22 8.99 18.42
C LYS A 3 5.78 7.57 18.51
N TYR A 4 4.93 6.56 18.63
CA TYR A 4 5.32 5.15 18.65
C TYR A 4 5.90 4.67 17.31
N ALA A 5 5.32 5.09 16.19
CA ALA A 5 5.83 4.78 14.86
C ALA A 5 7.21 5.45 14.64
N ILE A 6 7.37 6.70 15.05
CA ILE A 6 8.65 7.43 14.98
C ILE A 6 9.70 6.77 15.89
N GLU A 7 9.37 6.44 17.13
CA GLU A 7 10.30 5.77 18.06
C GLU A 7 10.70 4.38 17.55
N ARG A 8 9.77 3.66 16.93
CA ARG A 8 10.04 2.37 16.30
C ARG A 8 10.93 2.52 15.07
N TYR A 9 10.63 3.50 14.22
CA TYR A 9 11.46 3.85 13.06
C TYR A 9 12.87 4.26 13.47
N GLU A 10 13.02 5.12 14.48
CA GLU A 10 14.32 5.57 15.01
C GLU A 10 15.15 4.42 15.58
N LYS A 11 14.51 3.47 16.28
CA LYS A 11 15.17 2.26 16.82
C LYS A 11 15.63 1.27 15.74
N ILE A 12 15.00 1.31 14.58
CA ILE A 12 15.16 0.32 13.52
C ILE A 12 15.74 0.99 12.26
N LYS A 13 16.06 2.28 12.36
CA LYS A 13 16.64 3.07 11.28
C LYS A 13 17.75 2.28 10.61
N ASP A 14 17.40 1.75 9.46
CA ASP A 14 18.22 0.82 8.72
C ASP A 14 19.57 1.49 8.38
N PRO A 15 20.70 0.93 8.81
CA PRO A 15 22.02 1.44 8.44
C PRO A 15 22.22 1.46 6.92
N LEU A 16 21.39 0.78 6.16
CA LEU A 16 21.43 0.77 4.69
C LEU A 16 20.86 2.06 4.05
N GLY A 17 20.23 2.97 4.79
CA GLY A 17 19.77 4.28 4.32
C GLY A 17 18.44 4.28 3.58
N GLU A 18 18.15 5.41 2.95
CA GLU A 18 16.88 5.70 2.27
C GLU A 18 16.67 4.79 1.05
N ARG A 19 15.41 4.39 0.84
CA ARG A 19 14.99 3.60 -0.31
C ARG A 19 13.87 4.30 -1.07
N LEU A 20 13.88 4.11 -2.37
CA LEU A 20 12.85 4.54 -3.29
C LEU A 20 12.30 3.30 -4.00
N VAL A 21 11.01 3.31 -4.32
CA VAL A 21 10.39 2.33 -5.20
C VAL A 21 9.69 3.04 -6.36
N SER A 22 9.82 2.48 -7.54
CA SER A 22 9.06 2.89 -8.72
C SER A 22 8.22 1.74 -9.24
N GLY A 23 6.96 2.01 -9.61
CA GLY A 23 6.07 1.08 -10.29
C GLY A 23 5.84 1.52 -11.73
N SER A 24 5.53 0.58 -12.62
CA SER A 24 5.42 0.83 -14.06
C SER A 24 4.29 0.04 -14.73
N ASP A 25 3.88 0.54 -15.89
CA ASP A 25 2.96 -0.13 -16.81
C ASP A 25 3.55 -1.42 -17.41
N ASP A 26 4.86 -1.59 -17.35
CA ASP A 26 5.55 -2.80 -17.77
C ASP A 26 5.40 -3.98 -16.80
N LEU A 27 4.51 -3.87 -15.82
CA LEU A 27 4.16 -4.87 -14.79
C LEU A 27 5.28 -5.11 -13.77
N THR A 28 6.29 -4.26 -13.76
CA THR A 28 7.44 -4.41 -12.85
C THR A 28 7.61 -3.21 -11.94
N MET A 29 8.33 -3.42 -10.85
CA MET A 29 8.78 -2.37 -9.95
C MET A 29 10.28 -2.46 -9.80
N PHE A 30 10.91 -1.34 -9.51
CA PHE A 30 12.31 -1.28 -9.13
C PHE A 30 12.46 -0.65 -7.75
N MET A 31 13.34 -1.24 -6.97
CA MET A 31 13.78 -0.67 -5.69
C MET A 31 15.15 -0.05 -5.86
N TRP A 32 15.33 1.14 -5.34
CA TRP A 32 16.52 1.96 -5.48
C TRP A 32 17.06 2.36 -4.12
N GLN A 33 18.36 2.64 -4.07
CA GLN A 33 19.03 3.22 -2.91
C GLN A 33 19.80 4.47 -3.36
N PRO A 34 19.15 5.63 -3.40
CA PRO A 34 19.70 6.84 -4.06
C PRO A 34 21.05 7.30 -3.54
N LYS A 35 21.33 7.10 -2.25
CA LYS A 35 22.61 7.48 -1.64
C LYS A 35 23.77 6.56 -2.01
N GLN A 36 23.51 5.37 -2.51
CA GLN A 36 24.53 4.41 -2.92
C GLN A 36 24.78 4.36 -4.43
N GLY A 37 24.03 5.14 -5.20
CA GLY A 37 24.21 5.25 -6.65
C GLY A 37 22.91 5.17 -7.44
N THR A 38 23.05 5.10 -8.76
CA THR A 38 21.92 5.06 -9.70
C THR A 38 21.46 3.65 -10.07
N LYS A 39 22.10 2.61 -9.51
CA LYS A 39 21.79 1.22 -9.82
C LYS A 39 20.64 0.72 -8.94
N GLN A 40 19.67 0.04 -9.56
CA GLN A 40 18.58 -0.60 -8.80
C GLN A 40 19.15 -1.71 -7.91
N ILE A 41 18.63 -1.81 -6.70
CA ILE A 41 19.00 -2.88 -5.75
C ILE A 41 18.13 -4.14 -5.93
N ALA A 42 16.91 -3.97 -6.42
CA ALA A 42 16.02 -5.10 -6.72
C ALA A 42 15.04 -4.75 -7.84
N ARG A 43 14.72 -5.77 -8.67
CA ARG A 43 13.61 -5.77 -9.60
C ARG A 43 12.52 -6.68 -9.03
N LEU A 44 11.33 -6.13 -8.85
CA LEU A 44 10.19 -6.84 -8.28
C LEU A 44 9.21 -7.17 -9.41
N THR A 45 9.00 -8.45 -9.63
CA THR A 45 8.15 -8.97 -10.71
C THR A 45 7.06 -9.89 -10.16
N GLY A 46 5.98 -10.09 -10.92
CA GLY A 46 4.92 -11.02 -10.55
C GLY A 46 3.51 -10.48 -10.66
N HIS A 47 3.30 -9.15 -10.79
CA HIS A 47 2.01 -8.63 -11.21
C HIS A 47 1.72 -9.02 -12.66
N GLN A 48 0.43 -9.26 -12.95
CA GLN A 48 -0.08 -9.61 -14.27
C GLN A 48 -0.86 -8.46 -14.91
N GLY A 49 -0.79 -7.28 -14.34
CA GLY A 49 -1.40 -6.05 -14.81
C GLY A 49 -0.60 -4.82 -14.35
N ILE A 50 -0.91 -3.68 -14.93
CA ILE A 50 -0.31 -2.38 -14.63
C ILE A 50 -0.26 -2.15 -13.11
N ILE A 51 0.86 -1.61 -12.63
CA ILE A 51 1.04 -1.24 -11.24
C ILE A 51 0.62 0.22 -11.05
N ASN A 52 -0.48 0.41 -10.34
CA ASN A 52 -1.06 1.74 -10.16
C ASN A 52 -0.47 2.50 -8.98
N HIS A 53 -0.17 1.79 -7.91
CA HIS A 53 0.31 2.42 -6.68
C HIS A 53 1.28 1.52 -5.93
N VAL A 54 2.26 2.15 -5.31
CA VAL A 54 3.25 1.51 -4.45
C VAL A 54 3.47 2.36 -3.21
N ALA A 55 3.59 1.72 -2.05
CA ALA A 55 3.77 2.44 -0.79
C ALA A 55 4.59 1.63 0.21
N PHE A 56 5.62 2.26 0.79
CA PHE A 56 6.29 1.70 1.96
C PHE A 56 5.42 1.86 3.21
N SER A 57 5.48 0.88 4.08
CA SER A 57 4.92 1.02 5.43
C SER A 57 5.67 2.11 6.20
N PRO A 58 5.00 2.83 7.13
CA PRO A 58 5.64 3.88 7.93
C PRO A 58 6.90 3.44 8.69
N ASP A 59 6.99 2.17 9.05
CA ASP A 59 8.17 1.59 9.70
C ASP A 59 9.28 1.14 8.71
N GLY A 60 9.01 1.20 7.41
CA GLY A 60 9.96 0.83 6.34
C GLY A 60 10.21 -0.67 6.16
N PHE A 61 9.54 -1.55 6.94
CA PHE A 61 9.76 -2.99 6.81
C PHE A 61 9.07 -3.62 5.61
N TYR A 62 7.98 -3.02 5.19
CA TYR A 62 7.12 -3.57 4.15
C TYR A 62 6.91 -2.58 3.02
N LEU A 63 6.66 -3.14 1.86
CA LEU A 63 6.21 -2.44 0.67
C LEU A 63 4.95 -3.14 0.17
N ILE A 64 3.94 -2.37 -0.20
CA ILE A 64 2.75 -2.89 -0.89
C ILE A 64 2.64 -2.30 -2.28
N SER A 65 2.11 -3.08 -3.20
CA SER A 65 1.81 -2.67 -4.58
C SER A 65 0.38 -3.03 -4.95
N ALA A 66 -0.31 -2.09 -5.57
CA ALA A 66 -1.67 -2.25 -6.10
C ALA A 66 -1.65 -2.32 -7.62
N SER A 67 -2.44 -3.20 -8.22
CA SER A 67 -2.40 -3.47 -9.65
C SER A 67 -3.77 -3.62 -10.30
N PHE A 68 -3.80 -3.44 -11.62
CA PHE A 68 -4.92 -3.78 -12.49
C PHE A 68 -5.22 -5.27 -12.51
N ASP A 69 -4.30 -6.14 -12.08
CA ASP A 69 -4.53 -7.58 -11.92
C ASP A 69 -5.47 -7.93 -10.75
N LYS A 70 -6.10 -6.91 -10.13
CA LYS A 70 -7.08 -7.02 -9.01
C LYS A 70 -6.45 -7.46 -7.70
N SER A 71 -5.13 -7.49 -7.63
CA SER A 71 -4.39 -7.94 -6.45
C SER A 71 -3.55 -6.84 -5.81
N ILE A 72 -3.26 -7.06 -4.53
CA ILE A 72 -2.26 -6.30 -3.80
C ILE A 72 -1.17 -7.28 -3.39
N LYS A 73 0.07 -6.92 -3.59
CA LYS A 73 1.23 -7.73 -3.19
C LYS A 73 2.00 -7.06 -2.09
N LEU A 74 2.44 -7.87 -1.13
CA LEU A 74 3.32 -7.47 -0.05
C LEU A 74 4.73 -7.95 -0.35
N TRP A 75 5.68 -7.06 -0.11
CA TRP A 75 7.10 -7.29 -0.33
C TRP A 75 7.87 -6.88 0.92
N ASP A 76 8.99 -7.52 1.13
CA ASP A 76 9.95 -7.09 2.14
C ASP A 76 10.56 -5.74 1.73
N GLY A 77 10.43 -4.73 2.57
CA GLY A 77 10.86 -3.37 2.26
C GLY A 77 12.38 -3.19 2.19
N ARG A 78 13.15 -4.18 2.64
CA ARG A 78 14.61 -4.13 2.62
C ARG A 78 15.20 -4.83 1.41
N SER A 79 14.71 -6.02 1.12
CA SER A 79 15.26 -6.89 0.09
C SER A 79 14.46 -6.90 -1.21
N GLY A 80 13.23 -6.37 -1.20
CA GLY A 80 12.30 -6.48 -2.32
C GLY A 80 11.75 -7.90 -2.54
N LYS A 81 11.95 -8.84 -1.62
CA LYS A 81 11.43 -10.20 -1.74
C LYS A 81 9.92 -10.21 -1.60
N PHE A 82 9.25 -10.99 -2.44
CA PHE A 82 7.81 -11.24 -2.33
C PHE A 82 7.49 -11.97 -1.01
N LEU A 83 6.47 -11.50 -0.29
CA LEU A 83 6.03 -12.08 0.98
C LEU A 83 4.66 -12.74 0.87
N CYS A 84 3.65 -12.01 0.40
CA CYS A 84 2.32 -12.58 0.21
C CYS A 84 1.46 -11.76 -0.77
N LEU A 85 0.31 -12.35 -1.11
CA LEU A 85 -0.68 -11.83 -2.04
C LEU A 85 -2.01 -11.64 -1.29
N PHE A 86 -2.60 -10.44 -1.44
CA PHE A 86 -3.96 -10.16 -0.98
C PHE A 86 -4.91 -10.17 -2.17
N ARG A 87 -5.95 -10.98 -2.07
CA ARG A 87 -7.02 -11.09 -3.05
C ARG A 87 -8.37 -10.86 -2.38
N GLY A 88 -9.27 -10.18 -3.07
CA GLY A 88 -10.62 -9.88 -2.57
C GLY A 88 -11.32 -8.85 -3.42
N HIS A 89 -10.59 -7.94 -4.04
CA HIS A 89 -11.16 -7.07 -5.07
C HIS A 89 -11.51 -7.86 -6.32
N VAL A 90 -12.67 -7.53 -6.92
CA VAL A 90 -13.15 -8.16 -8.15
C VAL A 90 -12.78 -7.36 -9.42
N GLN A 91 -12.23 -6.16 -9.21
CA GLN A 91 -11.73 -5.27 -10.27
C GLN A 91 -10.36 -4.68 -9.88
N SER A 92 -9.80 -3.84 -10.77
CA SER A 92 -8.51 -3.19 -10.60
C SER A 92 -8.38 -2.45 -9.27
N VAL A 93 -7.23 -2.57 -8.62
CA VAL A 93 -6.92 -1.79 -7.41
C VAL A 93 -6.14 -0.55 -7.83
N TYR A 94 -6.65 0.62 -7.46
CA TYR A 94 -6.08 1.90 -7.86
C TYR A 94 -5.09 2.45 -6.86
N GLN A 95 -5.44 2.43 -5.57
CA GLN A 95 -4.59 3.00 -4.53
C GLN A 95 -4.63 2.18 -3.24
N VAL A 96 -3.58 2.29 -2.46
CA VAL A 96 -3.44 1.71 -1.12
C VAL A 96 -2.87 2.75 -0.17
N ALA A 97 -3.28 2.70 1.10
CA ALA A 97 -2.76 3.56 2.15
C ALA A 97 -2.53 2.75 3.44
N TRP A 98 -1.42 3.02 4.11
CA TRP A 98 -1.05 2.38 5.36
C TRP A 98 -1.64 3.08 6.58
N SER A 99 -1.98 2.30 7.59
CA SER A 99 -2.17 2.84 8.94
C SER A 99 -0.84 3.32 9.52
N ALA A 100 -0.89 4.35 10.39
CA ALA A 100 0.30 4.96 10.98
C ALA A 100 1.16 3.98 11.80
N ASP A 101 0.56 2.89 12.31
CA ASP A 101 1.23 1.86 13.09
C ASP A 101 1.78 0.69 12.25
N SER A 102 1.65 0.76 10.92
CA SER A 102 2.09 -0.28 9.97
C SER A 102 1.42 -1.65 10.15
N ARG A 103 0.29 -1.74 10.85
CA ARG A 103 -0.40 -3.02 11.11
C ARG A 103 -1.50 -3.32 10.11
N MET A 104 -2.03 -2.28 9.50
CA MET A 104 -3.14 -2.39 8.56
C MET A 104 -2.88 -1.52 7.34
N PHE A 105 -3.60 -1.81 6.28
CA PHE A 105 -3.68 -0.94 5.11
C PHE A 105 -5.08 -1.02 4.52
N VAL A 106 -5.46 0.03 3.83
CA VAL A 106 -6.73 0.13 3.11
C VAL A 106 -6.45 0.22 1.61
N SER A 107 -7.34 -0.34 0.81
CA SER A 107 -7.26 -0.30 -0.65
C SER A 107 -8.53 0.26 -1.28
N ALA A 108 -8.37 0.98 -2.38
CA ALA A 108 -9.44 1.54 -3.19
C ALA A 108 -9.46 0.88 -4.57
N SER A 109 -10.64 0.55 -5.08
CA SER A 109 -10.77 -0.22 -6.29
C SER A 109 -11.85 0.29 -7.24
N LYS A 110 -11.69 -0.11 -8.50
CA LYS A 110 -12.68 0.02 -9.56
C LYS A 110 -14.00 -0.70 -9.24
N ASP A 111 -14.02 -1.66 -8.31
CA ASP A 111 -15.22 -2.37 -7.88
C ASP A 111 -16.12 -1.55 -6.93
N SER A 112 -15.87 -0.23 -6.80
CA SER A 112 -16.63 0.72 -5.99
C SER A 112 -16.51 0.49 -4.48
N THR A 113 -15.59 -0.37 -4.04
CA THR A 113 -15.36 -0.67 -2.63
C THR A 113 -13.99 -0.25 -2.15
N LEU A 114 -13.89 -0.01 -0.84
CA LEU A 114 -12.63 -0.06 -0.14
C LEU A 114 -12.55 -1.37 0.66
N LYS A 115 -11.34 -1.83 0.87
CA LYS A 115 -11.10 -3.02 1.71
C LYS A 115 -10.03 -2.72 2.74
N LEU A 116 -10.29 -3.11 3.98
CA LEU A 116 -9.36 -3.01 5.09
C LEU A 116 -8.68 -4.35 5.33
N TRP A 117 -7.37 -4.35 5.41
CA TRP A 117 -6.55 -5.55 5.50
C TRP A 117 -5.71 -5.57 6.78
N ASP A 118 -5.66 -6.71 7.43
CA ASP A 118 -4.76 -6.99 8.55
C ASP A 118 -3.46 -7.59 8.04
N LEU A 119 -2.35 -6.95 8.35
CA LEU A 119 -1.03 -7.37 7.87
C LEU A 119 -0.54 -8.66 8.59
N GLU A 120 -0.76 -8.75 9.89
CA GLU A 120 -0.31 -9.89 10.70
C GLU A 120 -1.06 -11.17 10.33
N LYS A 121 -2.39 -11.08 10.26
CA LYS A 121 -3.25 -12.21 9.87
C LYS A 121 -3.24 -12.46 8.37
N ARG A 122 -2.73 -11.52 7.57
CA ARG A 122 -2.72 -11.55 6.09
C ARG A 122 -4.10 -11.81 5.49
N LYS A 123 -5.12 -11.13 6.04
CA LYS A 123 -6.53 -11.34 5.70
C LYS A 123 -7.27 -10.01 5.53
N LEU A 124 -8.35 -10.10 4.75
CA LEU A 124 -9.38 -9.07 4.72
C LEU A 124 -10.05 -8.99 6.10
N MET A 125 -10.11 -7.78 6.66
CA MET A 125 -10.85 -7.51 7.89
C MET A 125 -12.26 -7.04 7.60
N PHE A 126 -12.39 -6.00 6.77
CA PHE A 126 -13.66 -5.40 6.46
C PHE A 126 -13.76 -5.02 4.98
N ASP A 127 -14.93 -5.27 4.43
CA ASP A 127 -15.41 -4.62 3.22
C ASP A 127 -16.10 -3.31 3.61
N LEU A 128 -15.77 -2.23 2.92
CA LEU A 128 -16.34 -0.91 3.11
C LEU A 128 -17.10 -0.49 1.83
N PRO A 129 -18.33 -1.03 1.63
CA PRO A 129 -19.15 -0.65 0.51
C PRO A 129 -19.79 0.72 0.78
N GLY A 130 -20.11 1.46 -0.27
CA GLY A 130 -20.82 2.73 -0.08
C GLY A 130 -20.65 3.73 -1.21
N HIS A 131 -19.56 3.64 -1.98
CA HIS A 131 -19.45 4.39 -3.21
C HIS A 131 -20.32 3.77 -4.32
N ALA A 132 -20.88 4.63 -5.16
CA ALA A 132 -21.74 4.21 -6.28
C ALA A 132 -20.94 3.95 -7.58
N ASP A 133 -19.65 4.32 -7.62
CA ASP A 133 -18.77 4.18 -8.78
C ASP A 133 -17.32 3.96 -8.30
N GLU A 134 -16.40 3.80 -9.23
CA GLU A 134 -14.97 3.53 -9.01
C GLU A 134 -14.34 4.42 -7.93
N VAL A 135 -13.61 3.84 -6.99
CA VAL A 135 -12.88 4.57 -5.95
C VAL A 135 -11.43 4.73 -6.38
N TYR A 136 -11.03 5.98 -6.65
CA TYR A 136 -9.70 6.27 -7.17
C TYR A 136 -8.66 6.54 -6.10
N ALA A 137 -9.08 7.16 -5.00
CA ALA A 137 -8.16 7.65 -3.98
C ALA A 137 -8.59 7.21 -2.59
N VAL A 138 -7.61 6.91 -1.76
CA VAL A 138 -7.78 6.59 -0.35
C VAL A 138 -6.57 7.07 0.44
N ASP A 139 -6.82 7.61 1.61
CA ASP A 139 -5.76 7.98 2.54
C ASP A 139 -6.21 7.71 3.98
N TRP A 140 -5.24 7.53 4.86
CA TRP A 140 -5.46 7.25 6.27
C TRP A 140 -4.98 8.43 7.12
N SER A 141 -5.82 8.86 8.05
CA SER A 141 -5.43 9.95 8.95
C SER A 141 -4.22 9.55 9.83
N PRO A 142 -3.32 10.49 10.13
CA PRO A 142 -2.11 10.21 10.91
C PRO A 142 -2.38 9.70 12.33
N ASP A 143 -3.54 10.02 12.90
CA ASP A 143 -3.99 9.52 14.21
C ASP A 143 -4.52 8.08 14.15
N GLY A 144 -4.76 7.56 12.94
CA GLY A 144 -5.28 6.23 12.69
C GLY A 144 -6.80 6.06 12.90
N GLU A 145 -7.53 7.17 13.14
CA GLU A 145 -8.96 7.11 13.48
C GLU A 145 -9.88 7.16 12.26
N LYS A 146 -9.39 7.69 11.15
CA LYS A 146 -10.23 7.96 9.97
C LYS A 146 -9.54 7.52 8.69
N VAL A 147 -10.36 7.09 7.75
CA VAL A 147 -9.96 6.87 6.36
C VAL A 147 -10.79 7.81 5.49
N ALA A 148 -10.14 8.51 4.57
CA ALA A 148 -10.81 9.31 3.55
C ALA A 148 -10.75 8.60 2.20
N SER A 149 -11.83 8.66 1.41
CA SER A 149 -11.85 8.12 0.05
C SER A 149 -12.55 9.05 -0.92
N GLY A 150 -12.03 9.08 -2.16
CA GLY A 150 -12.58 9.85 -3.27
C GLY A 150 -12.94 8.93 -4.45
N SER A 151 -14.13 9.17 -5.03
CA SER A 151 -14.69 8.30 -6.06
C SER A 151 -15.17 9.11 -7.27
N LYS A 152 -15.32 8.40 -8.39
CA LYS A 152 -15.96 8.87 -9.62
C LYS A 152 -17.44 9.23 -9.41
N ASP A 153 -18.06 8.74 -8.35
CA ASP A 153 -19.42 9.14 -7.94
C ASP A 153 -19.52 10.59 -7.47
N ARG A 154 -18.40 11.36 -7.51
CA ARG A 154 -18.27 12.76 -7.10
C ARG A 154 -18.42 12.98 -5.59
N MET A 155 -18.31 11.91 -4.79
CA MET A 155 -18.38 11.97 -3.33
C MET A 155 -17.01 11.75 -2.71
N LEU A 156 -16.76 12.50 -1.65
CA LEU A 156 -15.71 12.19 -0.69
C LEU A 156 -16.38 11.57 0.54
N ARG A 157 -15.86 10.45 1.00
CA ARG A 157 -16.37 9.76 2.20
C ARG A 157 -15.30 9.71 3.28
N ILE A 158 -15.75 9.88 4.52
CA ILE A 158 -14.91 9.69 5.70
C ILE A 158 -15.45 8.49 6.47
N TRP A 159 -14.59 7.51 6.64
CA TRP A 159 -14.86 6.27 7.36
C TRP A 159 -14.28 6.38 8.76
N ARG A 160 -15.03 5.98 9.76
CA ARG A 160 -14.64 5.97 11.17
C ARG A 160 -14.99 4.63 11.78
N ASN A 161 -14.23 4.28 12.81
CA ASN A 161 -14.54 3.13 13.66
C ASN A 161 -15.72 3.46 14.57
#